data_75a9944e5cd8fc0298c851ad34e61fd3
#
_entry.id   75a9944e5cd8fc0298c851ad34e61fd3
#
_cell.length_a   1.000
_cell.length_b   1.000
_cell.length_c   1.000
_cell.angle_alpha   90.00
_cell.angle_beta   90.00
_cell.angle_gamma   90.00
#
_symmetry.space_group_name_H-M   'P 1'
#
loop_
_entity.id
_entity.type
_entity.pdbx_description
1 polymer ?
#
loop_
_entity_poly.entity_id
_entity_poly.type
_entity_poly.pdbx_seq_one_letter_code
_entity_poly.pdbx_strand_id
1 'polypeptide(L)'
;MRTVEPRFLIDENLANITKEILKEDNILDIYIHNDIGPVTVSGGSFGSQDINTVRWDPQDEQFLKDVVDGLDESIDLDFNFTSNQSTADIGIFLDTEISMDDGGDTLGIAVSNQNNSNGYFWEIFLNEPRFEGDKDYFRYALIHEIGHTLGLEHPFENNDGDVVDGITDPWKSLYPEDTVMAYRNPADGRWPNDYTSNDKAALIELWGRETTPNPTVRPDKPNGLSAQVMDNNLTRFKGTSQADWIIGNDGNNTIKAKGGNDYLQGGLGNDRLNGNNGNDTLRGGNGDDIIHGGKGSDIIRGGGGEDVLYGNSGQNTFSNTADGSIDIINIQCEQQSSKKRRKKAMNKKQGTNTFDIIEELDANDQINLIGAKNRSISVQETIALGETGVGIFAKGSLEALYIGDELSSAQVLNMTTGLNK
;
A
#
# COMPACT_ATOMS: atom_id res chain seq x y z
N MET A 1 9.64 8.21 -17.90
CA MET A 1 9.01 9.28 -17.07
C MET A 1 9.65 10.60 -17.40
N ARG A 2 8.89 11.60 -17.69
CA ARG A 2 9.31 12.97 -17.96
C ARG A 2 9.23 13.78 -16.64
N THR A 3 10.20 14.64 -16.35
CA THR A 3 10.12 15.55 -15.20
C THR A 3 9.15 16.69 -15.51
N VAL A 4 8.21 16.93 -14.61
CA VAL A 4 7.20 18.00 -14.65
C VAL A 4 7.44 18.92 -13.46
N GLU A 5 7.37 20.24 -13.66
CA GLU A 5 7.45 21.17 -12.54
C GLU A 5 6.18 21.05 -11.67
N PRO A 6 6.28 20.98 -10.34
CA PRO A 6 5.14 20.78 -9.43
C PRO A 6 3.95 21.72 -9.69
N ARG A 7 4.21 23.00 -9.96
CA ARG A 7 3.16 24.01 -10.19
C ARG A 7 2.17 23.65 -11.30
N PHE A 8 2.58 22.84 -12.30
CA PHE A 8 1.70 22.40 -13.38
C PHE A 8 0.77 21.23 -12.98
N LEU A 9 0.87 20.76 -11.75
CA LEU A 9 0.06 19.70 -11.19
C LEU A 9 -0.67 20.14 -9.91
N ILE A 10 -0.61 21.43 -9.54
CA ILE A 10 -1.17 21.97 -8.31
C ILE A 10 -2.33 22.91 -8.64
N ASP A 11 -3.52 22.61 -8.13
CA ASP A 11 -4.63 23.56 -8.00
C ASP A 11 -4.73 24.08 -6.57
N GLU A 12 -4.35 25.32 -6.33
CA GLU A 12 -4.43 25.94 -5.01
C GLU A 12 -5.86 26.04 -4.48
N ASN A 13 -6.90 26.08 -5.35
CA ASN A 13 -8.29 26.14 -4.89
C ASN A 13 -8.70 24.78 -4.31
N LEU A 14 -8.35 23.66 -4.95
CA LEU A 14 -8.58 22.33 -4.42
C LEU A 14 -7.80 22.12 -3.12
N ALA A 15 -6.51 22.46 -3.13
CA ALA A 15 -5.66 22.38 -1.93
C ALA A 15 -6.21 23.23 -0.76
N ASN A 16 -6.75 24.41 -1.03
CA ASN A 16 -7.32 25.27 0.00
C ASN A 16 -8.58 24.68 0.63
N ILE A 17 -9.40 23.91 -0.10
CA ILE A 17 -10.54 23.20 0.50
C ILE A 17 -10.03 22.22 1.56
N THR A 18 -9.02 21.43 1.24
CA THR A 18 -8.45 20.46 2.18
C THR A 18 -7.71 21.15 3.33
N LYS A 19 -7.03 22.26 3.09
CA LYS A 19 -6.47 23.10 4.17
C LYS A 19 -7.56 23.64 5.12
N GLU A 20 -8.75 23.95 4.61
CA GLU A 20 -9.89 24.33 5.44
C GLU A 20 -10.43 23.18 6.29
N ILE A 21 -10.40 21.94 5.78
CA ILE A 21 -10.75 20.72 6.51
C ILE A 21 -9.77 20.50 7.67
N LEU A 22 -8.48 20.64 7.41
CA LEU A 22 -7.37 20.38 8.34
C LEU A 22 -7.11 21.49 9.38
N LYS A 23 -8.02 22.43 9.59
CA LYS A 23 -7.82 23.56 10.51
C LYS A 23 -7.61 23.17 11.97
N GLU A 24 -8.14 22.05 12.40
CA GLU A 24 -8.12 21.61 13.79
C GLU A 24 -6.96 20.65 14.07
N ASP A 25 -6.59 19.83 13.09
CA ASP A 25 -5.46 18.89 13.14
C ASP A 25 -4.94 18.64 11.73
N ASN A 26 -3.83 17.93 11.61
CA ASN A 26 -3.21 17.61 10.30
C ASN A 26 -3.53 16.18 9.87
N ILE A 27 -4.74 15.70 10.20
CA ILE A 27 -5.20 14.32 9.96
C ILE A 27 -6.39 14.33 9.01
N LEU A 28 -6.32 13.58 7.93
CA LEU A 28 -7.45 13.33 7.03
C LEU A 28 -8.14 12.01 7.40
N ASP A 29 -9.37 12.10 7.89
CA ASP A 29 -10.21 10.94 8.17
C ASP A 29 -10.88 10.42 6.90
N ILE A 30 -10.51 9.21 6.46
CA ILE A 30 -11.06 8.54 5.27
C ILE A 30 -12.10 7.52 5.67
N TYR A 31 -13.29 7.61 5.08
CA TYR A 31 -14.36 6.63 5.20
C TYR A 31 -14.56 5.89 3.89
N ILE A 32 -14.46 4.57 3.93
CA ILE A 32 -14.77 3.67 2.81
C ILE A 32 -16.16 3.11 3.03
N HIS A 33 -17.09 3.43 2.12
CA HIS A 33 -18.44 2.89 2.19
C HIS A 33 -18.48 1.45 1.64
N ASN A 34 -18.73 0.48 2.52
CA ASN A 34 -18.66 -0.95 2.17
C ASN A 34 -20.02 -1.70 2.33
N ASP A 35 -21.10 -0.96 2.47
CA ASP A 35 -22.45 -1.53 2.50
C ASP A 35 -23.05 -1.59 1.09
N ILE A 36 -23.90 -2.60 0.83
CA ILE A 36 -24.60 -2.77 -0.45
C ILE A 36 -25.99 -2.14 -0.37
N GLY A 37 -26.34 -1.32 -1.34
CA GLY A 37 -27.69 -0.78 -1.48
C GLY A 37 -27.74 0.75 -1.50
N PRO A 38 -28.90 1.34 -1.31
CA PRO A 38 -29.06 2.79 -1.41
C PRO A 38 -28.40 3.50 -0.21
N VAL A 39 -27.63 4.52 -0.51
CA VAL A 39 -27.09 5.47 0.47
C VAL A 39 -27.34 6.89 -0.03
N THR A 40 -27.70 7.80 0.89
CA THR A 40 -27.83 9.22 0.58
C THR A 40 -26.49 9.91 0.73
N VAL A 41 -26.06 10.60 -0.31
CA VAL A 41 -24.82 11.37 -0.37
C VAL A 41 -25.13 12.86 -0.58
N SER A 42 -24.16 13.73 -0.29
CA SER A 42 -24.33 15.18 -0.46
C SER A 42 -24.17 15.61 -1.91
N GLY A 43 -23.28 14.94 -2.67
CA GLY A 43 -23.14 15.08 -4.11
C GLY A 43 -22.59 16.42 -4.60
N GLY A 44 -22.07 17.28 -3.72
CA GLY A 44 -21.45 18.56 -4.07
C GLY A 44 -22.35 19.45 -4.92
N SER A 45 -21.84 19.88 -6.07
CA SER A 45 -22.57 20.72 -7.04
C SER A 45 -23.74 20.01 -7.71
N PHE A 46 -23.80 18.67 -7.67
CA PHE A 46 -24.91 17.86 -8.21
C PHE A 46 -26.10 17.76 -7.24
N GLY A 47 -25.90 18.19 -6.00
CA GLY A 47 -26.90 18.13 -4.94
C GLY A 47 -27.08 16.75 -4.32
N SER A 48 -27.78 16.71 -3.19
CA SER A 48 -28.00 15.46 -2.46
C SER A 48 -28.81 14.48 -3.28
N GLN A 49 -28.34 13.25 -3.35
CA GLN A 49 -28.99 12.16 -4.11
C GLN A 49 -28.81 10.82 -3.40
N ASP A 50 -29.68 9.86 -3.71
CA ASP A 50 -29.52 8.46 -3.32
C ASP A 50 -28.78 7.73 -4.44
N ILE A 51 -27.68 7.06 -4.09
CA ILE A 51 -26.89 6.24 -4.98
C ILE A 51 -26.99 4.77 -4.56
N ASN A 52 -26.74 3.84 -5.49
CA ASN A 52 -26.74 2.40 -5.21
C ASN A 52 -25.31 1.89 -5.16
N THR A 53 -24.81 1.65 -3.97
CA THR A 53 -23.44 1.21 -3.74
C THR A 53 -23.29 -0.30 -3.85
N VAL A 54 -22.09 -0.72 -4.23
CA VAL A 54 -21.62 -2.10 -4.21
C VAL A 54 -20.50 -2.25 -3.17
N ARG A 55 -20.23 -3.49 -2.79
CA ARG A 55 -19.15 -3.78 -1.86
C ARG A 55 -17.81 -3.68 -2.56
N TRP A 56 -16.82 -3.17 -1.85
CA TRP A 56 -15.43 -3.22 -2.26
C TRP A 56 -14.91 -4.65 -2.33
N ASP A 57 -14.07 -4.91 -3.31
CA ASP A 57 -13.17 -6.06 -3.27
C ASP A 57 -12.14 -5.81 -2.14
N PRO A 58 -11.91 -6.76 -1.22
CA PRO A 58 -10.94 -6.58 -0.14
C PRO A 58 -9.53 -6.21 -0.62
N GLN A 59 -9.11 -6.69 -1.79
CA GLN A 59 -7.81 -6.35 -2.38
C GLN A 59 -7.75 -4.89 -2.80
N ASP A 60 -8.83 -4.33 -3.35
CA ASP A 60 -8.86 -2.94 -3.76
C ASP A 60 -9.00 -1.99 -2.56
N GLU A 61 -9.67 -2.44 -1.48
CA GLU A 61 -9.65 -1.74 -0.20
C GLU A 61 -8.24 -1.73 0.40
N GLN A 62 -7.52 -2.85 0.36
CA GLN A 62 -6.15 -2.93 0.84
C GLN A 62 -5.20 -2.08 -0.03
N PHE A 63 -5.32 -2.15 -1.35
CA PHE A 63 -4.59 -1.29 -2.28
C PHE A 63 -4.74 0.19 -1.93
N LEU A 64 -5.96 0.66 -1.67
CA LEU A 64 -6.20 2.04 -1.22
C LEU A 64 -5.43 2.36 0.06
N LYS A 65 -5.47 1.46 1.04
CA LYS A 65 -4.74 1.65 2.30
C LYS A 65 -3.24 1.74 2.08
N ASP A 66 -2.68 0.90 1.22
CA ASP A 66 -1.24 0.88 0.92
C ASP A 66 -0.79 2.16 0.19
N VAL A 67 -1.59 2.68 -0.74
CA VAL A 67 -1.33 3.95 -1.43
C VAL A 67 -1.37 5.13 -0.45
N VAL A 68 -2.41 5.18 0.40
CA VAL A 68 -2.55 6.21 1.43
C VAL A 68 -1.41 6.14 2.44
N ASP A 69 -0.98 4.93 2.81
CA ASP A 69 0.20 4.71 3.64
C ASP A 69 1.48 5.29 3.00
N GLY A 70 1.65 5.09 1.69
CA GLY A 70 2.79 5.64 0.95
C GLY A 70 2.78 7.18 0.85
N LEU A 71 1.60 7.78 0.77
CA LEU A 71 1.44 9.23 0.83
C LEU A 71 1.83 9.78 2.19
N ASP A 72 1.25 9.24 3.26
CA ASP A 72 1.51 9.59 4.65
C ASP A 72 3.00 9.48 5.03
N GLU A 73 3.75 8.59 4.38
CA GLU A 73 5.21 8.49 4.54
C GLU A 73 5.99 9.56 3.75
N SER A 74 5.36 10.16 2.76
CA SER A 74 5.99 11.08 1.83
C SER A 74 5.74 12.55 2.15
N ILE A 75 4.54 12.88 2.63
CA ILE A 75 4.06 14.24 2.86
C ILE A 75 3.69 14.46 4.33
N ASP A 76 3.76 15.70 4.80
CA ASP A 76 3.44 16.09 6.19
C ASP A 76 1.91 16.20 6.40
N LEU A 77 1.21 15.13 6.03
CA LEU A 77 -0.21 14.86 6.26
C LEU A 77 -0.36 13.47 6.84
N ASP A 78 -1.10 13.35 7.94
CA ASP A 78 -1.50 12.06 8.48
C ASP A 78 -2.84 11.62 7.91
N PHE A 79 -3.03 10.32 7.71
CA PHE A 79 -4.28 9.74 7.23
C PHE A 79 -4.79 8.70 8.22
N ASN A 80 -6.09 8.72 8.49
CA ASN A 80 -6.74 7.75 9.35
C ASN A 80 -7.98 7.17 8.68
N PHE A 81 -8.19 5.85 8.79
CA PHE A 81 -9.41 5.21 8.30
C PHE A 81 -10.46 5.15 9.42
N THR A 82 -11.61 5.76 9.16
CA THR A 82 -12.72 5.81 10.12
C THR A 82 -13.92 4.98 9.66
N SER A 83 -14.64 4.40 10.60
CA SER A 83 -15.93 3.75 10.32
C SER A 83 -17.13 4.71 10.40
N ASN A 84 -16.90 5.99 10.67
CA ASN A 84 -17.94 6.98 10.86
C ASN A 84 -18.02 7.96 9.68
N GLN A 85 -18.94 7.72 8.75
CA GLN A 85 -19.18 8.58 7.60
C GLN A 85 -19.45 10.05 7.98
N SER A 86 -20.12 10.31 9.11
CA SER A 86 -20.55 11.68 9.44
C SER A 86 -19.42 12.59 9.94
N THR A 87 -18.26 12.03 10.27
CA THR A 87 -17.07 12.76 10.73
C THR A 87 -15.89 12.61 9.78
N ALA A 88 -16.07 11.89 8.68
CA ALA A 88 -15.02 11.70 7.70
C ALA A 88 -14.79 12.98 6.88
N ASP A 89 -13.54 13.25 6.58
CA ASP A 89 -13.10 14.33 5.70
C ASP A 89 -13.17 13.93 4.23
N ILE A 90 -12.96 12.64 3.96
CA ILE A 90 -13.08 12.04 2.63
C ILE A 90 -13.97 10.81 2.74
N GLY A 91 -15.11 10.80 2.05
CA GLY A 91 -15.98 9.63 1.88
C GLY A 91 -15.79 9.02 0.50
N ILE A 92 -15.55 7.71 0.40
CA ILE A 92 -15.33 7.01 -0.88
C ILE A 92 -16.43 5.98 -1.11
N PHE A 93 -17.08 6.06 -2.27
CA PHE A 93 -18.25 5.27 -2.63
C PHE A 93 -18.06 4.59 -3.98
N LEU A 94 -18.31 3.28 -4.04
CA LEU A 94 -18.47 2.55 -5.30
C LEU A 94 -19.95 2.55 -5.66
N ASP A 95 -20.29 3.14 -6.78
CA ASP A 95 -21.66 3.26 -7.24
C ASP A 95 -21.89 2.48 -8.55
N THR A 96 -23.11 2.03 -8.75
CA THR A 96 -23.54 1.37 -9.99
C THR A 96 -24.10 2.33 -11.03
N GLU A 97 -24.51 3.53 -10.64
CA GLU A 97 -25.17 4.50 -11.52
C GLU A 97 -25.02 5.95 -11.03
N ILE A 98 -23.81 6.53 -11.16
CA ILE A 98 -23.65 7.96 -10.89
C ILE A 98 -24.31 8.77 -12.00
N SER A 99 -25.32 9.56 -11.67
CA SER A 99 -26.00 10.42 -12.62
C SER A 99 -25.34 11.81 -12.63
N MET A 100 -24.47 12.04 -13.59
CA MET A 100 -23.72 13.29 -13.73
C MET A 100 -24.19 14.18 -14.89
N ASP A 101 -25.33 13.87 -15.52
CA ASP A 101 -25.85 14.55 -16.72
C ASP A 101 -24.86 14.58 -17.93
N ASP A 102 -23.78 13.78 -17.89
CA ASP A 102 -22.74 13.69 -18.92
C ASP A 102 -22.94 12.53 -19.92
N GLY A 103 -24.07 11.84 -19.85
CA GLY A 103 -24.36 10.66 -20.67
C GLY A 103 -23.78 9.36 -20.10
N GLY A 104 -23.19 9.39 -18.90
CA GLY A 104 -22.69 8.24 -18.18
C GLY A 104 -21.26 7.83 -18.58
N ASP A 105 -20.46 8.76 -19.08
CA ASP A 105 -19.06 8.48 -19.48
C ASP A 105 -18.04 8.71 -18.35
N THR A 106 -18.45 9.31 -17.23
CA THR A 106 -17.58 9.55 -16.06
C THR A 106 -17.23 8.26 -15.36
N LEU A 107 -15.93 8.05 -15.14
CA LEU A 107 -15.37 6.88 -14.43
C LEU A 107 -15.35 7.11 -12.92
N GLY A 108 -14.89 8.26 -12.51
CA GLY A 108 -14.82 8.70 -11.13
C GLY A 108 -14.96 10.20 -11.03
N ILE A 109 -15.22 10.70 -9.84
CA ILE A 109 -15.23 12.13 -9.54
C ILE A 109 -15.02 12.38 -8.04
N ALA A 110 -14.19 13.38 -7.73
CA ALA A 110 -14.07 13.96 -6.41
C ALA A 110 -14.88 15.26 -6.34
N VAL A 111 -15.81 15.36 -5.41
CA VAL A 111 -16.64 16.57 -5.21
C VAL A 111 -16.48 17.10 -3.80
N SER A 112 -16.25 18.41 -3.70
CA SER A 112 -16.22 19.09 -2.40
C SER A 112 -17.63 19.45 -1.95
N ASN A 113 -17.85 19.32 -0.66
CA ASN A 113 -19.10 19.65 -0.01
C ASN A 113 -18.87 20.60 1.15
N GLN A 114 -19.90 21.37 1.51
CA GLN A 114 -19.91 22.19 2.70
C GLN A 114 -21.20 21.96 3.49
N ASN A 115 -21.06 21.57 4.74
CA ASN A 115 -22.22 21.46 5.63
C ASN A 115 -22.14 22.47 6.78
N ASN A 116 -23.29 22.72 7.42
CA ASN A 116 -23.41 23.71 8.50
C ASN A 116 -22.78 23.24 9.84
N SER A 117 -22.37 22.00 9.95
CA SER A 117 -21.90 21.39 11.23
C SER A 117 -20.42 20.99 11.20
N ASN A 118 -19.90 20.50 10.09
CA ASN A 118 -18.55 19.93 10.01
C ASN A 118 -17.60 20.71 9.06
N GLY A 119 -18.06 21.83 8.47
CA GLY A 119 -17.24 22.56 7.52
C GLY A 119 -17.21 21.91 6.13
N TYR A 120 -16.04 21.90 5.50
CA TYR A 120 -15.83 21.24 4.21
C TYR A 120 -15.53 19.76 4.39
N PHE A 121 -15.87 18.94 3.39
CA PHE A 121 -15.49 17.54 3.26
C PHE A 121 -15.54 17.13 1.77
N TRP A 122 -14.89 16.01 1.44
CA TRP A 122 -14.87 15.44 0.09
C TRP A 122 -15.73 14.18 -0.01
N GLU A 123 -16.35 13.99 -1.16
CA GLU A 123 -16.95 12.71 -1.56
C GLU A 123 -16.32 12.30 -2.89
N ILE A 124 -15.82 11.06 -2.95
CA ILE A 124 -15.29 10.42 -4.15
C ILE A 124 -16.27 9.34 -4.57
N PHE A 125 -16.69 9.40 -5.83
CA PHE A 125 -17.56 8.41 -6.44
C PHE A 125 -16.83 7.71 -7.57
N LEU A 126 -16.88 6.37 -7.60
CA LEU A 126 -16.32 5.55 -8.66
C LEU A 126 -17.44 4.71 -9.28
N ASN A 127 -17.59 4.81 -10.59
CA ASN A 127 -18.62 4.11 -11.38
C ASN A 127 -18.14 2.69 -11.69
N GLU A 128 -18.33 1.76 -10.76
CA GLU A 128 -17.81 0.38 -10.81
C GLU A 128 -18.10 -0.34 -12.14
N PRO A 129 -19.32 -0.31 -12.69
CA PRO A 129 -19.61 -0.98 -13.96
C PRO A 129 -18.79 -0.53 -15.16
N ARG A 130 -18.20 0.67 -15.11
CA ARG A 130 -17.43 1.23 -16.21
C ARG A 130 -16.02 0.65 -16.33
N PHE A 131 -15.52 0.04 -15.28
CA PHE A 131 -14.19 -0.57 -15.28
C PHE A 131 -14.21 -1.97 -15.93
N GLU A 132 -15.39 -2.57 -16.15
CA GLU A 132 -15.57 -3.87 -16.84
C GLU A 132 -14.67 -5.00 -16.28
N GLY A 133 -14.25 -4.88 -15.00
CA GLY A 133 -13.36 -5.82 -14.33
C GLY A 133 -11.86 -5.54 -14.58
N ASP A 134 -11.51 -4.44 -15.23
CA ASP A 134 -10.12 -3.95 -15.32
C ASP A 134 -9.72 -3.31 -13.97
N LYS A 135 -9.10 -4.10 -13.11
CA LYS A 135 -8.67 -3.67 -11.78
C LYS A 135 -7.58 -2.60 -11.81
N ASP A 136 -6.66 -2.67 -12.76
CA ASP A 136 -5.57 -1.70 -12.85
C ASP A 136 -6.11 -0.33 -13.23
N TYR A 137 -7.07 -0.30 -14.15
CA TYR A 137 -7.73 0.93 -14.53
C TYR A 137 -8.61 1.50 -13.40
N PHE A 138 -9.30 0.64 -12.65
CA PHE A 138 -10.05 1.03 -11.45
C PHE A 138 -9.13 1.67 -10.40
N ARG A 139 -8.02 1.02 -10.07
CA ARG A 139 -7.02 1.50 -9.09
C ARG A 139 -6.41 2.83 -9.52
N TYR A 140 -6.11 2.96 -10.80
CA TYR A 140 -5.64 4.23 -11.37
C TYR A 140 -6.68 5.35 -11.19
N ALA A 141 -7.94 5.11 -11.53
CA ALA A 141 -9.00 6.10 -11.33
C ALA A 141 -9.16 6.48 -9.85
N LEU A 142 -9.05 5.51 -8.95
CA LEU A 142 -9.13 5.76 -7.51
C LEU A 142 -8.04 6.71 -7.01
N ILE A 143 -6.76 6.46 -7.35
CA ILE A 143 -5.65 7.33 -6.94
C ILE A 143 -5.72 8.70 -7.61
N HIS A 144 -6.23 8.77 -8.85
CA HIS A 144 -6.50 10.01 -9.55
C HIS A 144 -7.49 10.91 -8.77
N GLU A 145 -8.63 10.36 -8.38
CA GLU A 145 -9.64 11.12 -7.63
C GLU A 145 -9.17 11.54 -6.24
N ILE A 146 -8.38 10.72 -5.57
CA ILE A 146 -7.74 11.10 -4.31
C ILE A 146 -6.75 12.25 -4.55
N GLY A 147 -6.02 12.25 -5.67
CA GLY A 147 -5.14 13.34 -6.07
C GLY A 147 -5.83 14.69 -6.08
N HIS A 148 -7.05 14.76 -6.61
CA HIS A 148 -7.84 15.98 -6.58
C HIS A 148 -8.18 16.45 -5.16
N THR A 149 -8.50 15.54 -4.24
CA THR A 149 -8.76 15.92 -2.85
C THR A 149 -7.51 16.47 -2.14
N LEU A 150 -6.34 16.14 -2.63
CA LEU A 150 -5.05 16.60 -2.10
C LEU A 150 -4.52 17.85 -2.83
N GLY A 151 -5.24 18.36 -3.82
CA GLY A 151 -4.88 19.57 -4.55
C GLY A 151 -4.12 19.35 -5.85
N LEU A 152 -4.11 18.12 -6.39
CA LEU A 152 -3.58 17.87 -7.72
C LEU A 152 -4.62 18.21 -8.81
N GLU A 153 -4.16 18.76 -9.92
CA GLU A 153 -4.97 19.06 -11.09
C GLU A 153 -4.48 18.36 -12.36
N HIS A 154 -5.30 18.38 -13.38
CA HIS A 154 -4.92 17.83 -14.67
C HIS A 154 -3.88 18.70 -15.38
N PRO A 155 -2.82 18.12 -15.95
CA PRO A 155 -1.74 18.86 -16.59
C PRO A 155 -2.14 19.64 -17.86
N PHE A 156 -3.39 19.52 -18.30
CA PHE A 156 -3.97 20.20 -19.46
C PHE A 156 -5.01 21.26 -19.08
N GLU A 157 -5.35 21.40 -17.82
CA GLU A 157 -6.22 22.44 -17.32
C GLU A 157 -5.48 23.78 -17.27
N ASN A 158 -6.22 24.87 -17.43
CA ASN A 158 -5.67 26.22 -17.48
C ASN A 158 -6.49 27.17 -16.57
N ASN A 159 -6.87 26.66 -15.41
CA ASN A 159 -7.72 27.38 -14.46
C ASN A 159 -6.96 28.51 -13.77
N ASP A 160 -5.68 28.34 -13.54
CA ASP A 160 -4.77 29.28 -12.89
C ASP A 160 -3.79 29.97 -13.85
N GLY A 161 -3.79 29.62 -15.14
CA GLY A 161 -3.01 30.26 -16.21
C GLY A 161 -1.77 29.49 -16.61
N ASP A 162 -1.58 28.25 -16.13
CA ASP A 162 -0.50 27.37 -16.55
C ASP A 162 -1.01 26.04 -17.12
N VAL A 163 -0.25 25.46 -18.00
CA VAL A 163 -0.47 24.14 -18.58
C VAL A 163 0.85 23.58 -19.04
N VAL A 164 1.03 22.27 -18.97
CA VAL A 164 2.27 21.63 -19.43
C VAL A 164 2.42 21.80 -20.95
N ASP A 165 3.52 22.43 -21.36
CA ASP A 165 3.85 22.74 -22.79
C ASP A 165 2.78 23.54 -23.56
N GLY A 166 1.85 24.19 -22.88
CA GLY A 166 0.72 24.89 -23.51
C GLY A 166 -0.31 23.96 -24.15
N ILE A 167 -0.36 22.69 -23.75
CA ILE A 167 -1.26 21.66 -24.30
C ILE A 167 -2.50 21.54 -23.43
N THR A 168 -3.65 21.99 -23.94
CA THR A 168 -4.96 21.90 -23.28
C THR A 168 -5.81 20.73 -23.77
N ASP A 169 -5.33 19.92 -24.70
CA ASP A 169 -6.02 18.72 -25.18
C ASP A 169 -5.65 17.53 -24.27
N PRO A 170 -6.59 16.96 -23.47
CA PRO A 170 -6.31 15.91 -22.52
C PRO A 170 -5.64 14.67 -23.16
N TRP A 171 -6.01 14.38 -24.41
CA TRP A 171 -5.49 13.22 -25.14
C TRP A 171 -4.11 13.46 -25.79
N LYS A 172 -3.55 14.64 -25.66
CA LYS A 172 -2.24 15.03 -26.18
C LYS A 172 -1.27 15.54 -25.11
N SER A 173 -1.74 15.68 -23.87
CA SER A 173 -0.93 16.11 -22.73
C SER A 173 0.01 15.01 -22.23
N LEU A 174 0.27 14.93 -20.95
CA LEU A 174 1.14 13.93 -20.33
C LEU A 174 0.57 12.51 -20.41
N TYR A 175 1.43 11.54 -20.18
CA TYR A 175 1.03 10.13 -19.99
C TYR A 175 0.85 9.80 -18.50
N PRO A 176 0.11 8.72 -18.16
CA PRO A 176 -0.02 8.23 -16.80
C PRO A 176 1.32 7.96 -16.10
N GLU A 177 2.33 7.54 -16.85
CA GLU A 177 3.69 7.32 -16.33
C GLU A 177 4.40 8.63 -15.92
N ASP A 178 3.89 9.78 -16.35
CA ASP A 178 4.41 11.10 -15.98
C ASP A 178 3.63 11.72 -14.82
N THR A 179 2.33 11.47 -14.72
CA THR A 179 1.45 11.89 -13.62
C THR A 179 0.15 11.07 -13.60
N VAL A 180 -0.31 10.70 -12.42
CA VAL A 180 -1.63 10.04 -12.26
C VAL A 180 -2.79 10.94 -12.68
N MET A 181 -2.57 12.24 -12.83
CA MET A 181 -3.59 13.21 -13.27
C MET A 181 -3.78 13.26 -14.81
N ALA A 182 -3.18 12.33 -15.56
CA ALA A 182 -3.29 12.27 -17.01
C ALA A 182 -4.51 11.46 -17.49
N TYR A 183 -5.03 11.76 -18.67
CA TYR A 183 -6.20 11.06 -19.27
C TYR A 183 -5.81 10.10 -20.40
N ARG A 184 -4.56 10.09 -20.81
CA ARG A 184 -4.09 9.24 -21.90
C ARG A 184 -4.00 7.78 -21.45
N ASN A 185 -4.13 6.87 -22.40
CA ASN A 185 -3.74 5.48 -22.16
C ASN A 185 -2.22 5.40 -21.92
N PRO A 186 -1.75 4.57 -20.99
CA PRO A 186 -0.34 4.43 -20.70
C PRO A 186 0.44 4.00 -21.95
N ALA A 187 1.62 4.58 -22.14
CA ALA A 187 2.43 4.31 -23.32
C ALA A 187 3.01 2.89 -23.33
N ASP A 188 3.26 2.31 -22.17
CA ASP A 188 3.72 0.93 -21.99
C ASP A 188 2.58 -0.08 -21.78
N GLY A 189 1.34 0.38 -21.73
CA GLY A 189 0.13 -0.43 -21.58
C GLY A 189 -0.18 -0.85 -20.13
N ARG A 190 0.53 -0.28 -19.13
CA ARG A 190 0.29 -0.54 -17.71
C ARG A 190 -0.13 0.74 -17.01
N TRP A 191 -1.22 0.67 -16.27
CA TRP A 191 -1.68 1.78 -15.45
C TRP A 191 -0.80 1.90 -14.20
N PRO A 192 -0.37 3.12 -13.82
CA PRO A 192 0.30 3.33 -12.54
C PRO A 192 -0.59 2.90 -11.36
N ASN A 193 0.00 2.26 -10.39
CA ASN A 193 -0.64 1.83 -9.16
C ASN A 193 -0.15 2.59 -7.92
N ASP A 194 0.58 3.68 -8.11
CA ASP A 194 0.98 4.64 -7.08
C ASP A 194 1.19 6.03 -7.72
N TYR A 195 1.29 7.06 -6.89
CA TYR A 195 1.66 8.41 -7.32
C TYR A 195 3.05 8.45 -7.91
N THR A 196 3.21 9.09 -9.06
CA THR A 196 4.52 9.25 -9.70
C THR A 196 5.41 10.21 -8.91
N SER A 197 6.71 10.26 -9.23
CA SER A 197 7.61 11.22 -8.60
C SER A 197 7.23 12.68 -8.85
N ASN A 198 6.57 12.97 -9.96
CA ASN A 198 6.07 14.32 -10.24
C ASN A 198 4.89 14.68 -9.34
N ASP A 199 3.95 13.74 -9.15
CA ASP A 199 2.82 13.92 -8.23
C ASP A 199 3.29 14.09 -6.79
N LYS A 200 4.20 13.23 -6.34
CA LYS A 200 4.79 13.31 -5.00
C LYS A 200 5.56 14.62 -4.80
N ALA A 201 6.26 15.12 -5.82
CA ALA A 201 6.94 16.42 -5.74
C ALA A 201 5.93 17.56 -5.58
N ALA A 202 4.82 17.54 -6.32
CA ALA A 202 3.75 18.51 -6.18
C ALA A 202 3.09 18.46 -4.79
N LEU A 203 2.79 17.26 -4.31
CA LEU A 203 2.20 17.07 -2.97
C LEU A 203 3.16 17.52 -1.86
N ILE A 204 4.47 17.27 -1.99
CA ILE A 204 5.48 17.76 -1.04
C ILE A 204 5.57 19.30 -1.07
N GLU A 205 5.39 19.94 -2.22
CA GLU A 205 5.34 21.41 -2.32
C GLU A 205 4.12 21.97 -1.60
N LEU A 206 2.97 21.30 -1.69
CA LEU A 206 1.71 21.72 -1.06
C LEU A 206 1.67 21.50 0.46
N TRP A 207 2.13 20.32 0.90
CA TRP A 207 1.90 19.80 2.25
C TRP A 207 3.17 19.72 3.10
N GLY A 208 4.33 19.86 2.49
CA GLY A 208 5.59 19.60 3.15
C GLY A 208 6.01 18.13 3.06
N ARG A 209 7.26 17.86 3.42
CA ARG A 209 7.80 16.50 3.49
C ARG A 209 7.59 15.94 4.90
N GLU A 210 7.14 14.70 5.00
CA GLU A 210 7.04 14.00 6.28
C GLU A 210 8.41 13.96 7.01
N THR A 211 8.42 14.37 8.26
CA THR A 211 9.63 14.41 9.09
C THR A 211 9.46 13.71 10.44
N THR A 212 8.21 13.64 10.95
CA THR A 212 7.89 13.05 12.26
C THR A 212 6.48 12.46 12.21
N PRO A 213 6.32 11.12 12.25
CA PRO A 213 5.01 10.49 12.18
C PRO A 213 4.16 10.81 13.40
N ASN A 214 2.86 10.89 13.19
CA ASN A 214 1.89 11.01 14.27
C ASN A 214 1.68 9.64 14.95
N PRO A 215 2.12 9.44 16.21
CA PRO A 215 2.06 8.13 16.86
C PRO A 215 0.65 7.69 17.24
N THR A 216 -0.34 8.57 17.17
CA THR A 216 -1.75 8.23 17.40
C THR A 216 -2.40 7.60 16.18
N VAL A 217 -1.99 8.04 15.00
CA VAL A 217 -2.52 7.58 13.71
C VAL A 217 -1.70 6.40 13.19
N ARG A 218 -0.39 6.44 13.38
CA ARG A 218 0.56 5.45 12.87
C ARG A 218 1.42 4.85 13.99
N PRO A 219 0.87 3.97 14.81
CA PRO A 219 1.61 3.35 15.91
C PRO A 219 2.71 2.39 15.44
N ASP A 220 2.68 1.95 14.20
CA ASP A 220 3.68 1.09 13.56
C ASP A 220 4.93 1.86 13.10
N LYS A 221 4.83 3.17 12.90
CA LYS A 221 5.98 4.02 12.58
C LYS A 221 6.84 4.32 13.81
N PRO A 222 8.15 4.51 13.63
CA PRO A 222 9.07 4.74 14.75
C PRO A 222 8.80 6.07 15.44
N ASN A 223 8.20 6.04 16.62
CA ASN A 223 7.94 7.25 17.42
C ASN A 223 9.24 7.95 17.83
N GLY A 224 9.36 9.24 17.55
CA GLY A 224 10.49 10.09 17.95
C GLY A 224 11.73 9.96 17.07
N LEU A 225 11.64 9.31 15.90
CA LEU A 225 12.69 9.28 14.90
C LEU A 225 12.31 10.20 13.73
N SER A 226 13.30 10.96 13.27
CA SER A 226 13.16 11.73 12.03
C SER A 226 13.47 10.84 10.82
N ALA A 227 12.69 10.95 9.77
CA ALA A 227 12.92 10.24 8.53
C ALA A 227 14.26 10.68 7.89
N GLN A 228 15.05 9.71 7.45
CA GLN A 228 16.25 9.90 6.67
C GLN A 228 15.93 9.61 5.21
N VAL A 229 15.50 10.64 4.49
CA VAL A 229 15.10 10.52 3.09
C VAL A 229 16.33 10.55 2.18
N MET A 230 16.41 9.61 1.26
CA MET A 230 17.51 9.53 0.29
C MET A 230 17.33 10.60 -0.81
N ASP A 231 18.38 11.36 -1.08
CA ASP A 231 18.41 12.23 -2.26
C ASP A 231 18.32 11.42 -3.56
N ASN A 232 17.72 11.97 -4.61
CA ASN A 232 17.51 11.31 -5.91
C ASN A 232 18.80 10.80 -6.60
N ASN A 233 19.97 11.27 -6.20
CA ASN A 233 21.26 10.81 -6.70
C ASN A 233 21.90 9.67 -5.90
N LEU A 234 21.30 9.29 -4.75
CA LEU A 234 21.82 8.23 -3.90
C LEU A 234 21.14 6.90 -4.27
N THR A 235 21.94 5.87 -4.49
CA THR A 235 21.46 4.51 -4.72
C THR A 235 21.78 3.58 -3.55
N ARG A 236 22.41 4.07 -2.49
CA ARG A 236 22.81 3.24 -1.34
C ARG A 236 22.76 4.02 -0.04
N PHE A 237 22.14 3.42 0.96
CA PHE A 237 22.10 3.96 2.33
C PHE A 237 22.50 2.91 3.37
N LYS A 238 23.08 3.37 4.47
CA LYS A 238 23.41 2.52 5.63
C LYS A 238 22.99 3.22 6.90
N GLY A 239 22.08 2.62 7.62
CA GLY A 239 21.66 3.04 8.94
C GLY A 239 22.72 2.82 10.01
N THR A 240 22.30 2.87 11.25
CA THR A 240 23.12 2.84 12.45
C THR A 240 23.05 1.49 13.19
N SER A 241 23.31 1.45 14.48
CA SER A 241 23.04 0.30 15.34
C SER A 241 21.87 0.56 16.28
N GLN A 242 21.13 1.63 16.06
CA GLN A 242 19.92 2.02 16.78
C GLN A 242 18.76 2.03 15.79
N ALA A 243 17.55 2.17 16.28
CA ALA A 243 16.39 2.31 15.43
C ALA A 243 16.57 3.47 14.43
N ASP A 244 16.35 3.20 13.18
CA ASP A 244 16.43 4.15 12.07
C ASP A 244 15.09 4.18 11.31
N TRP A 245 14.73 5.33 10.78
CA TRP A 245 13.66 5.46 9.80
C TRP A 245 14.25 5.96 8.47
N ILE A 246 14.26 5.10 7.45
CA ILE A 246 14.94 5.36 6.18
C ILE A 246 13.94 5.23 5.03
N ILE A 247 13.82 6.28 4.23
CA ILE A 247 12.99 6.35 3.04
C ILE A 247 13.90 6.45 1.82
N GLY A 248 13.71 5.54 0.86
CA GLY A 248 14.36 5.53 -0.44
C GLY A 248 13.91 6.68 -1.34
N ASN A 249 14.26 6.58 -2.60
CA ASN A 249 13.84 7.50 -3.67
C ASN A 249 13.25 6.68 -4.83
N ASP A 250 12.93 7.33 -5.96
CA ASP A 250 12.32 6.68 -7.12
C ASP A 250 13.25 5.75 -7.91
N GLY A 251 14.49 5.60 -7.53
CA GLY A 251 15.48 4.77 -8.22
C GLY A 251 15.80 3.49 -7.46
N ASN A 252 16.43 2.52 -8.13
CA ASN A 252 16.84 1.25 -7.54
C ASN A 252 17.79 1.43 -6.35
N ASN A 253 17.28 1.33 -5.15
CA ASN A 253 17.99 1.59 -3.92
C ASN A 253 18.64 0.32 -3.33
N THR A 254 19.61 0.50 -2.46
CA THR A 254 20.15 -0.54 -1.61
C THR A 254 20.26 -0.01 -0.18
N ILE A 255 19.33 -0.36 0.67
CA ILE A 255 19.22 0.11 2.04
C ILE A 255 19.61 -1.03 3.00
N LYS A 256 20.47 -0.72 3.99
CA LYS A 256 20.89 -1.64 5.07
C LYS A 256 20.79 -0.95 6.40
N ALA A 257 19.84 -1.32 7.24
CA ALA A 257 19.60 -0.68 8.51
C ALA A 257 20.64 -1.02 9.57
N LYS A 258 21.14 -2.23 9.63
CA LYS A 258 22.12 -2.84 10.53
C LYS A 258 21.55 -3.33 11.86
N GLY A 259 21.04 -2.51 12.70
CA GLY A 259 20.49 -2.98 13.95
C GLY A 259 19.76 -1.90 14.73
N GLY A 260 18.80 -2.29 15.48
CA GLY A 260 17.72 -1.49 16.02
C GLY A 260 16.41 -2.10 15.53
N ASN A 261 15.31 -1.55 15.92
CA ASN A 261 14.03 -1.84 15.29
C ASN A 261 13.82 -0.74 14.25
N ASP A 262 14.04 -1.08 13.00
CA ASP A 262 14.17 -0.12 11.91
C ASP A 262 12.89 -0.08 11.08
N TYR A 263 12.63 1.06 10.46
CA TYR A 263 11.58 1.26 9.49
C TYR A 263 12.20 1.65 8.14
N LEU A 264 12.01 0.80 7.12
CA LEU A 264 12.59 0.99 5.80
C LEU A 264 11.51 1.03 4.74
N GLN A 265 11.60 2.00 3.84
CA GLN A 265 10.80 2.09 2.63
C GLN A 265 11.73 2.21 1.43
N GLY A 266 11.52 1.39 0.39
CA GLY A 266 12.28 1.47 -0.86
C GLY A 266 11.84 2.65 -1.72
N GLY A 267 10.57 2.72 -2.04
CA GLY A 267 9.97 3.74 -2.91
C GLY A 267 9.55 3.18 -4.25
N LEU A 268 9.88 3.90 -5.32
CA LEU A 268 9.75 3.36 -6.67
C LEU A 268 11.06 2.68 -7.09
N GLY A 269 10.98 1.75 -8.05
CA GLY A 269 12.14 1.08 -8.61
C GLY A 269 12.45 -0.26 -7.93
N ASN A 270 13.43 -0.99 -8.46
CA ASN A 270 13.75 -2.34 -7.99
C ASN A 270 14.76 -2.27 -6.83
N ASP A 271 14.29 -2.40 -5.61
CA ASP A 271 15.03 -2.11 -4.40
C ASP A 271 15.66 -3.35 -3.73
N ARG A 272 16.61 -3.12 -2.86
CA ARG A 272 17.20 -4.12 -1.98
C ARG A 272 17.24 -3.62 -0.57
N LEU A 273 16.32 -4.13 0.26
CA LEU A 273 16.18 -3.75 1.66
C LEU A 273 16.74 -4.84 2.57
N ASN A 274 17.41 -4.45 3.65
CA ASN A 274 17.92 -5.38 4.64
C ASN A 274 17.85 -4.75 6.05
N GLY A 275 16.94 -5.26 6.90
CA GLY A 275 16.79 -4.85 8.29
C GLY A 275 17.99 -5.26 9.14
N ASN A 276 18.51 -6.46 8.96
CA ASN A 276 19.63 -7.13 9.66
C ASN A 276 19.29 -7.59 11.08
N ASN A 277 19.39 -6.81 12.14
CA ASN A 277 19.10 -7.25 13.52
C ASN A 277 18.10 -6.30 14.17
N GLY A 278 17.03 -6.79 14.65
CA GLY A 278 15.96 -6.05 15.29
C GLY A 278 14.62 -6.59 14.86
N ASN A 279 13.56 -6.03 15.35
CA ASN A 279 12.24 -6.27 14.82
C ASN A 279 11.96 -5.11 13.87
N ASP A 280 12.10 -5.38 12.59
CA ASP A 280 12.13 -4.36 11.56
C ASP A 280 10.80 -4.33 10.80
N THR A 281 10.43 -3.16 10.28
CA THR A 281 9.33 -3.00 9.33
C THR A 281 9.93 -2.57 8.00
N LEU A 282 9.70 -3.38 6.94
CA LEU A 282 10.28 -3.17 5.63
C LEU A 282 9.17 -3.15 4.58
N ARG A 283 9.18 -2.13 3.74
CA ARG A 283 8.29 -1.98 2.58
C ARG A 283 9.14 -1.78 1.33
N GLY A 284 8.95 -2.62 0.32
CA GLY A 284 9.58 -2.47 -0.98
C GLY A 284 9.07 -1.23 -1.69
N GLY A 285 7.82 -1.22 -2.01
CA GLY A 285 7.14 -0.18 -2.76
C GLY A 285 6.71 -0.66 -4.13
N ASN A 286 6.95 0.12 -5.16
CA ASN A 286 6.66 -0.28 -6.53
C ASN A 286 7.93 -0.73 -7.25
N GLY A 287 7.89 -1.90 -7.87
CA GLY A 287 8.99 -2.50 -8.64
C GLY A 287 9.37 -3.87 -8.11
N ASP A 288 10.29 -4.56 -8.78
CA ASP A 288 10.69 -5.92 -8.38
C ASP A 288 11.72 -5.86 -7.26
N ASP A 289 11.29 -6.07 -6.02
CA ASP A 289 12.09 -5.84 -4.84
C ASP A 289 12.75 -7.10 -4.26
N ILE A 290 13.82 -6.93 -3.52
CA ILE A 290 14.43 -8.00 -2.76
C ILE A 290 14.56 -7.57 -1.30
N ILE A 291 13.77 -8.17 -0.41
CA ILE A 291 13.67 -7.77 0.97
C ILE A 291 14.16 -8.87 1.91
N HIS A 292 15.03 -8.50 2.83
CA HIS A 292 15.52 -9.37 3.90
C HIS A 292 15.20 -8.74 5.26
N GLY A 293 14.30 -9.34 6.06
CA GLY A 293 14.08 -8.96 7.45
C GLY A 293 15.36 -9.11 8.26
N GLY A 294 15.76 -10.30 8.53
CA GLY A 294 17.04 -10.55 9.20
C GLY A 294 16.91 -11.38 10.47
N LYS A 295 17.27 -10.83 11.63
CA LYS A 295 17.06 -11.44 12.94
C LYS A 295 16.07 -10.62 13.72
N GLY A 296 15.05 -11.24 14.17
CA GLY A 296 13.97 -10.62 14.92
C GLY A 296 12.64 -11.07 14.37
N SER A 297 11.59 -10.43 14.82
CA SER A 297 10.26 -10.63 14.27
C SER A 297 9.95 -9.44 13.40
N ASP A 298 9.99 -9.64 12.09
CA ASP A 298 9.97 -8.59 11.10
C ASP A 298 8.59 -8.53 10.43
N ILE A 299 8.18 -7.33 10.03
CA ILE A 299 7.02 -7.09 9.17
C ILE A 299 7.57 -6.75 7.79
N ILE A 300 7.16 -7.50 6.76
CA ILE A 300 7.71 -7.39 5.42
C ILE A 300 6.56 -7.25 4.43
N ARG A 301 6.56 -6.16 3.68
CA ARG A 301 5.64 -5.90 2.58
C ARG A 301 6.45 -5.76 1.29
N GLY A 302 6.07 -6.51 0.26
CA GLY A 302 6.65 -6.38 -1.07
C GLY A 302 6.20 -5.09 -1.72
N GLY A 303 4.96 -5.01 -2.06
CA GLY A 303 4.33 -3.92 -2.78
C GLY A 303 3.90 -4.38 -4.17
N GLY A 304 4.02 -3.52 -5.17
CA GLY A 304 3.67 -3.85 -6.53
C GLY A 304 4.86 -4.32 -7.35
N GLY A 305 4.72 -5.40 -8.12
CA GLY A 305 5.76 -6.01 -8.96
C GLY A 305 6.18 -7.41 -8.47
N GLU A 306 7.17 -8.02 -9.15
CA GLU A 306 7.64 -9.38 -8.81
C GLU A 306 8.65 -9.35 -7.65
N ASP A 307 8.22 -9.62 -6.43
CA ASP A 307 9.01 -9.45 -5.22
C ASP A 307 9.68 -10.74 -4.72
N VAL A 308 10.78 -10.59 -4.01
CA VAL A 308 11.47 -11.70 -3.36
C VAL A 308 11.72 -11.41 -1.89
N LEU A 309 10.90 -12.01 -1.03
CA LEU A 309 10.84 -11.74 0.41
C LEU A 309 11.52 -12.83 1.23
N TYR A 310 12.37 -12.45 2.18
CA TYR A 310 13.08 -13.34 3.11
C TYR A 310 12.87 -12.86 4.56
N GLY A 311 12.11 -13.59 5.37
CA GLY A 311 12.01 -13.30 6.81
C GLY A 311 13.31 -13.60 7.56
N ASN A 312 13.97 -14.67 7.21
CA ASN A 312 15.14 -15.26 7.84
C ASN A 312 14.85 -15.82 9.23
N SER A 313 15.15 -15.15 10.35
CA SER A 313 15.03 -15.77 11.67
C SER A 313 14.17 -14.96 12.63
N GLY A 314 13.18 -15.60 13.17
CA GLY A 314 12.20 -15.03 14.09
C GLY A 314 10.80 -15.48 13.71
N GLN A 315 9.81 -14.77 14.16
CA GLN A 315 8.44 -14.89 13.68
C GLN A 315 8.15 -13.66 12.82
N ASN A 316 8.04 -13.88 11.51
CA ASN A 316 7.87 -12.80 10.56
C ASN A 316 6.43 -12.74 10.06
N THR A 317 5.98 -11.57 9.71
CA THR A 317 4.71 -11.34 9.02
C THR A 317 5.03 -10.87 7.60
N PHE A 318 4.45 -11.55 6.63
CA PHE A 318 4.51 -11.17 5.22
C PHE A 318 3.13 -10.68 4.81
N SER A 319 3.09 -9.51 4.22
CA SER A 319 1.93 -8.97 3.54
C SER A 319 2.38 -8.53 2.15
N ASN A 320 1.63 -8.90 1.14
CA ASN A 320 1.99 -8.60 -0.23
C ASN A 320 0.77 -8.13 -1.00
N THR A 321 0.96 -7.24 -1.97
CA THR A 321 -0.15 -6.73 -2.75
C THR A 321 -0.58 -7.80 -3.75
N ALA A 322 -1.85 -8.18 -3.75
CA ALA A 322 -2.38 -9.08 -4.77
C ALA A 322 -2.57 -8.31 -6.09
N ASP A 323 -1.48 -8.07 -6.78
CA ASP A 323 -1.42 -7.28 -8.02
C ASP A 323 -1.34 -8.15 -9.30
N GLY A 324 -1.40 -9.49 -9.13
CA GLY A 324 -1.30 -10.47 -10.22
C GLY A 324 0.12 -10.80 -10.65
N SER A 325 1.12 -10.18 -10.05
CA SER A 325 2.55 -10.48 -10.24
C SER A 325 2.94 -11.80 -9.57
N ILE A 326 4.16 -12.28 -9.78
CA ILE A 326 4.65 -13.51 -9.16
C ILE A 326 5.61 -13.17 -8.03
N ASP A 327 5.15 -13.29 -6.80
CA ASP A 327 5.98 -13.05 -5.64
C ASP A 327 6.56 -14.32 -5.05
N ILE A 328 7.74 -14.20 -4.45
CA ILE A 328 8.44 -15.34 -3.88
C ILE A 328 8.69 -15.12 -2.39
N ILE A 329 7.91 -15.80 -1.54
CA ILE A 329 8.07 -15.76 -0.10
C ILE A 329 8.98 -16.89 0.35
N ASN A 330 10.12 -16.56 0.95
CA ASN A 330 11.12 -17.50 1.42
C ASN A 330 11.10 -17.65 2.94
N ILE A 331 10.57 -18.76 3.42
CA ILE A 331 10.44 -19.10 4.83
C ILE A 331 11.60 -19.99 5.27
N GLN A 332 12.31 -19.62 6.31
CA GLN A 332 13.42 -20.37 6.86
C GLN A 332 12.91 -21.43 7.85
N CYS A 333 12.83 -22.68 7.43
CA CYS A 333 12.48 -23.78 8.33
C CYS A 333 13.47 -23.94 9.48
N GLU A 334 12.96 -24.08 10.70
CA GLU A 334 13.80 -24.39 11.86
C GLU A 334 14.52 -25.74 11.69
N GLN A 335 15.84 -25.72 11.77
CA GLN A 335 16.61 -26.95 11.76
C GLN A 335 16.35 -27.77 13.05
N GLN A 336 15.62 -28.87 12.95
CA GLN A 336 15.47 -29.79 14.08
C GLN A 336 16.83 -30.24 14.55
N SER A 337 17.25 -29.74 15.71
CA SER A 337 18.50 -30.11 16.36
C SER A 337 18.60 -31.63 16.58
N SER A 338 19.83 -32.17 16.44
CA SER A 338 20.16 -33.57 16.59
C SER A 338 19.54 -34.22 17.86
N LYS A 339 19.31 -35.55 17.83
CA LYS A 339 18.65 -36.35 18.90
C LYS A 339 19.08 -36.01 20.34
N LYS A 340 20.28 -35.48 20.57
CA LYS A 340 20.77 -35.09 21.90
C LYS A 340 20.15 -33.79 22.45
N ARG A 341 19.70 -32.88 21.58
CA ARG A 341 19.00 -31.64 21.99
C ARG A 341 17.51 -31.86 22.21
N ARG A 342 16.89 -32.85 21.54
CA ARG A 342 15.46 -33.20 21.72
C ARG A 342 15.10 -33.53 23.18
N LYS A 343 15.95 -34.23 23.94
CA LYS A 343 15.68 -34.53 25.35
C LYS A 343 15.72 -33.31 26.27
N LYS A 344 16.45 -32.25 25.87
CA LYS A 344 16.53 -31.01 26.64
C LYS A 344 15.40 -30.01 26.27
N ALA A 345 14.89 -30.10 25.06
CA ALA A 345 13.75 -29.27 24.59
C ALA A 345 12.40 -29.79 25.13
N MET A 346 12.22 -31.11 25.29
CA MET A 346 11.01 -31.69 25.88
C MET A 346 10.80 -31.33 27.37
N ASN A 347 11.86 -30.93 28.09
CA ASN A 347 11.78 -30.50 29.49
C ASN A 347 11.77 -28.95 29.65
N LYS A 348 11.83 -28.17 28.58
CA LYS A 348 11.55 -26.74 28.61
C LYS A 348 10.05 -26.56 28.34
N LYS A 349 9.32 -26.20 29.37
CA LYS A 349 7.95 -25.67 29.23
C LYS A 349 7.89 -24.72 28.06
N GLN A 350 6.93 -25.01 27.16
CA GLN A 350 6.42 -24.09 26.11
C GLN A 350 7.49 -23.12 25.55
N GLY A 351 8.37 -23.66 24.69
CA GLY A 351 9.04 -22.84 23.71
C GLY A 351 7.99 -22.32 22.75
N THR A 352 7.94 -21.02 22.56
CA THR A 352 7.18 -20.39 21.50
C THR A 352 7.62 -21.06 20.20
N ASN A 353 6.76 -21.91 19.61
CA ASN A 353 6.94 -22.30 18.22
C ASN A 353 6.82 -21.01 17.42
N THR A 354 7.94 -20.51 16.93
CA THR A 354 7.95 -19.39 16.02
C THR A 354 7.64 -19.93 14.63
N PHE A 355 6.57 -19.50 14.06
CA PHE A 355 6.22 -19.72 12.66
C PHE A 355 5.90 -18.39 12.03
N ASP A 356 6.12 -18.26 10.74
CA ASP A 356 5.84 -17.04 10.01
C ASP A 356 4.32 -16.91 9.72
N ILE A 357 3.84 -15.70 9.58
CA ILE A 357 2.46 -15.39 9.20
C ILE A 357 2.49 -14.84 7.76
N ILE A 358 1.54 -15.25 6.95
CA ILE A 358 1.34 -14.75 5.60
C ILE A 358 -0.09 -14.24 5.55
N GLU A 359 -0.26 -12.95 5.30
CA GLU A 359 -1.58 -12.28 5.33
C GLU A 359 -2.21 -12.24 3.96
N GLU A 360 -1.42 -12.06 2.90
CA GLU A 360 -1.91 -11.92 1.54
C GLU A 360 -1.09 -12.76 0.56
N LEU A 361 -1.76 -13.41 -0.39
CA LEU A 361 -1.18 -14.18 -1.48
C LEU A 361 -2.14 -14.19 -2.65
N ASP A 362 -1.64 -14.07 -3.86
CA ASP A 362 -2.41 -14.40 -5.04
C ASP A 362 -2.10 -15.83 -5.56
N ALA A 363 -2.86 -16.30 -6.53
CA ALA A 363 -2.73 -17.69 -7.02
C ALA A 363 -1.44 -17.92 -7.84
N ASN A 364 -0.70 -16.89 -8.19
CA ASN A 364 0.53 -16.95 -8.98
C ASN A 364 1.78 -17.01 -8.08
N ASP A 365 1.68 -16.60 -6.82
CA ASP A 365 2.79 -16.52 -5.89
C ASP A 365 3.45 -17.85 -5.56
N GLN A 366 4.66 -17.80 -5.02
CA GLN A 366 5.45 -18.97 -4.68
C GLN A 366 5.93 -18.93 -3.22
N ILE A 367 5.72 -20.01 -2.50
CA ILE A 367 6.21 -20.18 -1.13
C ILE A 367 7.36 -21.17 -1.13
N ASN A 368 8.55 -20.74 -0.73
CA ASN A 368 9.74 -21.57 -0.62
C ASN A 368 10.07 -21.88 0.83
N LEU A 369 10.02 -23.14 1.20
CA LEU A 369 10.45 -23.63 2.52
C LEU A 369 11.95 -24.01 2.49
N ILE A 370 12.81 -23.09 2.91
CA ILE A 370 14.26 -23.27 2.90
C ILE A 370 14.69 -24.27 3.99
N GLY A 371 15.29 -25.38 3.58
CA GLY A 371 15.68 -26.47 4.48
C GLY A 371 14.69 -27.62 4.57
N ALA A 372 13.53 -27.50 3.93
CA ALA A 372 12.55 -28.58 3.78
C ALA A 372 12.79 -29.42 2.51
N LYS A 373 12.20 -30.63 2.48
CA LYS A 373 12.11 -31.46 1.26
C LYS A 373 10.64 -31.53 0.87
N ASN A 374 10.32 -31.43 -0.41
CA ASN A 374 8.93 -31.46 -0.92
C ASN A 374 8.09 -32.60 -0.33
N ARG A 375 8.64 -33.82 -0.25
CA ARG A 375 7.93 -34.98 0.32
C ARG A 375 7.60 -34.88 1.82
N SER A 376 8.10 -33.88 2.53
CA SER A 376 7.85 -33.64 3.96
C SER A 376 6.95 -32.45 4.22
N ILE A 377 6.44 -31.82 3.17
CA ILE A 377 5.52 -30.68 3.25
C ILE A 377 4.09 -31.21 3.30
N SER A 378 3.29 -30.62 4.14
CA SER A 378 1.84 -30.81 4.17
C SER A 378 1.17 -29.47 4.47
N VAL A 379 0.01 -29.27 3.91
CA VAL A 379 -0.81 -28.07 4.07
C VAL A 379 -2.19 -28.48 4.54
N GLN A 380 -2.72 -27.85 5.55
CA GLN A 380 -4.04 -28.16 6.11
C GLN A 380 -4.61 -26.98 6.87
N GLU A 381 -5.93 -26.89 6.95
CA GLU A 381 -6.59 -25.93 7.83
C GLU A 381 -6.13 -26.14 9.28
N THR A 382 -5.84 -25.05 9.95
CA THR A 382 -5.38 -25.08 11.34
C THR A 382 -5.78 -23.80 12.09
N ILE A 383 -5.64 -23.85 13.40
CA ILE A 383 -5.82 -22.68 14.26
C ILE A 383 -4.49 -22.48 15.02
N ALA A 384 -3.93 -21.29 14.89
CA ALA A 384 -2.72 -20.92 15.63
C ALA A 384 -2.80 -19.45 16.04
N LEU A 385 -2.26 -19.09 17.21
CA LEU A 385 -2.32 -17.74 17.79
C LEU A 385 -3.74 -17.16 17.97
N GLY A 386 -4.78 -17.99 17.82
CA GLY A 386 -6.18 -17.56 17.85
C GLY A 386 -6.79 -17.31 16.46
N GLU A 387 -5.97 -17.31 15.41
CA GLU A 387 -6.40 -17.14 14.02
C GLU A 387 -6.62 -18.50 13.35
N THR A 388 -7.66 -18.58 12.52
CA THR A 388 -7.94 -19.73 11.64
C THR A 388 -7.32 -19.44 10.27
N GLY A 389 -6.60 -20.42 9.72
CA GLY A 389 -5.95 -20.26 8.44
C GLY A 389 -5.40 -21.56 7.88
N VAL A 390 -4.64 -21.46 6.81
CA VAL A 390 -3.99 -22.59 6.15
C VAL A 390 -2.56 -22.76 6.68
N GLY A 391 -2.34 -23.78 7.52
CA GLY A 391 -1.03 -24.10 8.09
C GLY A 391 -0.13 -24.82 7.09
N ILE A 392 1.10 -24.35 6.93
CA ILE A 392 2.15 -24.94 6.10
C ILE A 392 3.15 -25.65 7.01
N PHE A 393 3.28 -26.96 6.86
CA PHE A 393 4.07 -27.80 7.73
C PHE A 393 5.26 -28.42 6.99
N ALA A 394 6.43 -28.40 7.63
CA ALA A 394 7.57 -29.19 7.18
C ALA A 394 7.97 -30.19 8.27
N LYS A 395 8.03 -31.50 7.92
CA LYS A 395 8.30 -32.61 8.85
C LYS A 395 7.39 -32.64 10.10
N GLY A 396 6.17 -32.08 9.96
CA GLY A 396 5.18 -32.05 11.03
C GLY A 396 5.32 -30.87 12.00
N SER A 397 6.23 -29.93 11.75
CA SER A 397 6.29 -28.63 12.44
C SER A 397 5.56 -27.59 11.61
N LEU A 398 4.77 -26.72 12.24
CA LEU A 398 4.20 -25.55 11.60
C LEU A 398 5.34 -24.57 11.31
N GLU A 399 5.50 -24.19 10.05
CA GLU A 399 6.54 -23.27 9.59
C GLU A 399 5.93 -21.92 9.20
N ALA A 400 4.70 -21.92 8.65
CA ALA A 400 3.92 -20.72 8.37
C ALA A 400 2.42 -20.94 8.50
N LEU A 401 1.68 -19.85 8.72
CA LEU A 401 0.23 -19.79 8.72
C LEU A 401 -0.22 -18.72 7.71
N TYR A 402 -0.94 -19.14 6.66
CA TYR A 402 -1.63 -18.25 5.77
C TYR A 402 -3.02 -17.95 6.35
N ILE A 403 -3.34 -16.68 6.56
CA ILE A 403 -4.59 -16.23 7.18
C ILE A 403 -5.54 -15.49 6.23
N GLY A 404 -5.18 -15.34 4.95
CA GLY A 404 -6.04 -14.78 3.92
C GLY A 404 -7.21 -15.73 3.57
N ASP A 405 -8.32 -15.17 3.12
CA ASP A 405 -9.56 -15.91 2.82
C ASP A 405 -9.63 -16.46 1.38
N GLU A 406 -8.70 -16.09 0.50
CA GLU A 406 -8.83 -16.30 -0.94
C GLU A 406 -8.35 -17.65 -1.45
N LEU A 407 -7.38 -18.26 -0.79
CA LEU A 407 -6.75 -19.49 -1.26
C LEU A 407 -7.11 -20.72 -0.41
N SER A 408 -7.56 -21.76 -1.08
CA SER A 408 -7.77 -23.07 -0.45
C SER A 408 -6.46 -23.75 -0.09
N SER A 409 -6.51 -24.70 0.86
CA SER A 409 -5.34 -25.52 1.22
C SER A 409 -4.68 -26.23 0.02
N ALA A 410 -5.46 -26.55 -1.04
CA ALA A 410 -4.92 -27.16 -2.24
C ALA A 410 -4.13 -26.17 -3.10
N GLN A 411 -4.58 -24.92 -3.21
CA GLN A 411 -3.86 -23.85 -3.91
C GLN A 411 -2.57 -23.52 -3.16
N VAL A 412 -2.62 -23.27 -1.85
CA VAL A 412 -1.44 -23.02 -1.02
C VAL A 412 -0.42 -24.18 -1.11
N LEU A 413 -0.88 -25.44 -1.17
CA LEU A 413 0.02 -26.57 -1.37
C LEU A 413 0.71 -26.54 -2.74
N ASN A 414 -0.01 -26.18 -3.79
CA ASN A 414 0.54 -26.12 -5.16
C ASN A 414 1.64 -25.05 -5.30
N MET A 415 1.50 -23.93 -4.61
CA MET A 415 2.48 -22.83 -4.61
C MET A 415 3.67 -23.11 -3.67
N THR A 416 3.58 -24.11 -2.79
CA THR A 416 4.59 -24.37 -1.76
C THR A 416 5.65 -25.36 -2.23
N THR A 417 6.91 -24.95 -2.20
CA THR A 417 8.07 -25.76 -2.61
C THR A 417 9.12 -25.85 -1.49
N GLY A 418 9.68 -27.04 -1.29
CA GLY A 418 10.79 -27.24 -0.37
C GLY A 418 12.15 -27.12 -1.07
N LEU A 419 13.00 -26.24 -0.58
CA LEU A 419 14.37 -26.04 -1.06
C LEU A 419 15.37 -26.65 -0.06
N ASN A 420 16.20 -27.59 -0.55
CA ASN A 420 17.33 -28.08 0.24
C ASN A 420 18.48 -27.05 0.20
N LYS A 421 19.08 -26.75 1.36
CA LYS A 421 20.36 -26.04 1.41
C LYS A 421 21.48 -26.92 0.90
#